data_bdd19957a59c82e5f11189bca80c51df
#
_entry.id   bdd19957a59c82e5f11189bca80c51df
#
_cell.length_a   1.000
_cell.length_b   1.000
_cell.length_c   1.000
_cell.angle_alpha   90.00
_cell.angle_beta   90.00
_cell.angle_gamma   90.00
#
_symmetry.space_group_name_H-M   'P 1'
#
loop_
_entity.id
_entity.type
_entity.pdbx_description
1 polymer ?
#
loop_
_entity_poly.entity_id
_entity_poly.type
_entity_poly.pdbx_seq_one_letter_code
_entity_poly.pdbx_strand_id
1 'polypeptide(L)'
;MTRLPLLGLALATALFAATSVHAEGDKAAGRALIYTCAGCHGVPGYTNAYPQYPVPKIAGQNEQYIINALHGYQSGGRKHPTMDAQAESLSDTDIQNIAAYLSSLAK
;
A
#
# COMPACT_ATOMS: atom_id res chain seq x y z
N MET A 1 49.65 1.47 -51.26
CA MET A 1 49.39 2.03 -49.90
C MET A 1 47.87 2.12 -49.72
N THR A 2 47.32 1.12 -49.13
CA THR A 2 45.88 1.06 -48.85
C THR A 2 45.61 1.56 -47.43
N ARG A 3 44.95 2.67 -47.34
CA ARG A 3 44.52 3.20 -46.04
C ARG A 3 43.20 2.56 -45.68
N LEU A 4 43.21 1.72 -44.63
CA LEU A 4 41.98 1.22 -44.01
C LEU A 4 41.35 2.32 -43.16
N PRO A 5 40.02 2.63 -43.35
CA PRO A 5 39.35 3.47 -42.41
C PRO A 5 39.02 2.68 -41.15
N LEU A 6 39.47 3.20 -40.01
CA LEU A 6 39.06 2.74 -38.70
C LEU A 6 37.58 3.09 -38.52
N LEU A 7 36.71 2.11 -38.65
CA LEU A 7 35.32 2.21 -38.23
C LEU A 7 35.29 2.20 -36.70
N GLY A 8 35.12 3.37 -36.13
CA GLY A 8 34.84 3.52 -34.71
C GLY A 8 33.48 2.93 -34.39
N LEU A 9 33.50 1.81 -33.68
CA LEU A 9 32.32 1.20 -33.12
C LEU A 9 31.88 2.02 -31.91
N ALA A 10 30.94 2.95 -32.13
CA ALA A 10 30.31 3.66 -31.02
C ALA A 10 29.37 2.69 -30.28
N LEU A 11 29.83 2.18 -29.17
CA LEU A 11 29.00 1.38 -28.27
C LEU A 11 28.03 2.34 -27.55
N ALA A 12 26.82 2.47 -28.05
CA ALA A 12 25.75 3.17 -27.37
C ALA A 12 25.29 2.32 -26.18
N THR A 13 25.81 2.61 -25.01
CA THR A 13 25.27 2.05 -23.77
C THR A 13 23.92 2.71 -23.53
N ALA A 14 22.85 2.01 -23.90
CA ALA A 14 21.51 2.39 -23.49
C ALA A 14 21.39 2.17 -21.97
N LEU A 15 21.39 3.27 -21.22
CA LEU A 15 21.09 3.27 -19.81
C LEU A 15 19.60 2.99 -19.65
N PHE A 16 19.23 1.75 -19.41
CA PHE A 16 17.89 1.41 -18.97
C PHE A 16 17.74 1.92 -17.54
N ALA A 17 17.15 3.10 -17.41
CA ALA A 17 16.62 3.53 -16.12
C ALA A 17 15.48 2.57 -15.76
N ALA A 18 15.73 1.66 -14.80
CA ALA A 18 14.70 0.85 -14.22
C ALA A 18 13.78 1.78 -13.43
N THR A 19 12.71 2.26 -14.07
CA THR A 19 11.61 2.88 -13.34
C THR A 19 10.97 1.79 -12.52
N SER A 20 11.09 1.88 -11.19
CA SER A 20 10.32 1.03 -10.29
C SER A 20 8.85 1.33 -10.51
N VAL A 21 8.19 0.50 -11.30
CA VAL A 21 6.74 0.53 -11.41
C VAL A 21 6.22 -0.04 -10.09
N HIS A 22 5.91 0.84 -9.12
CA HIS A 22 5.10 0.44 -8.01
C HIS A 22 3.73 0.09 -8.55
N ALA A 23 3.37 -1.18 -8.50
CA ALA A 23 2.03 -1.61 -8.82
C ALA A 23 1.09 -0.91 -7.84
N GLU A 24 0.22 -0.03 -8.35
CA GLU A 24 -0.84 0.54 -7.54
C GLU A 24 -1.73 -0.58 -7.01
N GLY A 25 -2.15 -0.48 -5.74
CA GLY A 25 -3.09 -1.42 -5.16
C GLY A 25 -4.45 -1.37 -5.88
N ASP A 26 -5.13 -2.51 -5.90
CA ASP A 26 -6.48 -2.65 -6.46
C ASP A 26 -7.52 -2.19 -5.43
N LYS A 27 -8.18 -1.08 -5.71
CA LYS A 27 -9.23 -0.52 -4.84
C LYS A 27 -10.43 -1.44 -4.66
N ALA A 28 -10.84 -2.16 -5.69
CA ALA A 28 -11.96 -3.09 -5.62
C ALA A 28 -11.65 -4.28 -4.69
N ALA A 29 -10.44 -4.82 -4.80
CA ALA A 29 -9.95 -5.86 -3.90
C ALA A 29 -9.81 -5.33 -2.47
N GLY A 30 -9.30 -4.12 -2.30
CA GLY A 30 -9.20 -3.45 -1.01
C GLY A 30 -10.55 -3.27 -0.33
N ARG A 31 -11.55 -2.84 -1.10
CA ARG A 31 -12.93 -2.71 -0.60
C ARG A 31 -13.48 -4.04 -0.06
N ALA A 32 -13.19 -5.14 -0.71
CA ALA A 32 -13.62 -6.45 -0.26
C ALA A 32 -12.93 -6.89 1.04
N LEU A 33 -11.70 -6.45 1.25
CA LEU A 33 -10.88 -6.84 2.41
C LEU A 33 -11.22 -6.05 3.69
N ILE A 34 -11.77 -4.84 3.59
CA ILE A 34 -11.94 -3.95 4.75
C ILE A 34 -13.15 -4.26 5.63
N TYR A 35 -13.89 -5.32 5.34
CA TYR A 35 -15.10 -5.64 6.11
C TYR A 35 -14.82 -5.83 7.61
N THR A 36 -13.65 -6.35 7.97
CA THR A 36 -13.23 -6.48 9.36
C THR A 36 -12.78 -5.16 9.99
N CYS A 37 -12.35 -4.22 9.17
CA CYS A 37 -11.94 -2.88 9.59
C CYS A 37 -13.15 -1.96 9.83
N ALA A 38 -14.11 -2.03 8.93
CA ALA A 38 -15.23 -1.11 8.87
C ALA A 38 -16.10 -1.12 10.14
N GLY A 39 -16.26 -2.29 10.78
CA GLY A 39 -17.06 -2.43 11.98
C GLY A 39 -16.55 -1.63 13.18
N CYS A 40 -15.24 -1.40 13.27
CA CYS A 40 -14.63 -0.60 14.32
C CYS A 40 -14.29 0.82 13.86
N HIS A 41 -13.73 0.96 12.67
CA HIS A 41 -13.22 2.25 12.17
C HIS A 41 -14.29 3.12 11.49
N GLY A 42 -15.51 2.65 11.34
CA GLY A 42 -16.60 3.45 10.78
C GLY A 42 -16.31 3.95 9.36
N VAL A 43 -15.84 3.07 8.48
CA VAL A 43 -15.65 3.39 7.06
C VAL A 43 -17.02 3.73 6.44
N PRO A 44 -17.09 4.68 5.47
CA PRO A 44 -18.36 5.13 4.90
C PRO A 44 -19.33 3.98 4.54
N GLY A 45 -20.57 4.09 4.98
CA GLY A 45 -21.59 3.07 4.82
C GLY A 45 -21.69 2.04 5.95
N TYR A 46 -20.78 2.10 6.92
CA TYR A 46 -20.79 1.25 8.10
C TYR A 46 -20.82 2.08 9.37
N THR A 47 -21.54 1.57 10.36
CA THR A 47 -21.58 2.17 11.70
C THR A 47 -20.54 1.50 12.59
N ASN A 48 -19.80 2.29 13.36
CA ASN A 48 -18.90 1.75 14.35
C ASN A 48 -19.69 0.97 15.40
N ALA A 49 -19.36 -0.31 15.60
CA ALA A 49 -20.03 -1.18 16.55
C ALA A 49 -19.78 -0.77 18.01
N TYR A 50 -18.69 -0.04 18.25
CA TYR A 50 -18.30 0.44 19.59
C TYR A 50 -18.12 1.95 19.59
N PRO A 51 -19.19 2.74 19.54
CA PRO A 51 -19.10 4.19 19.36
C PRO A 51 -18.36 4.93 20.46
N GLN A 52 -18.21 4.32 21.61
CA GLN A 52 -17.46 4.88 22.76
C GLN A 52 -16.00 4.40 22.81
N TYR A 53 -15.61 3.49 21.94
CA TYR A 53 -14.22 3.02 21.84
C TYR A 53 -13.42 3.96 20.95
N PRO A 54 -12.27 4.46 21.43
CA PRO A 54 -11.49 5.45 20.66
C PRO A 54 -10.71 4.78 19.51
N VAL A 55 -11.39 4.51 18.42
CA VAL A 55 -10.76 4.01 17.18
C VAL A 55 -10.56 5.16 16.22
N PRO A 56 -9.36 5.29 15.61
CA PRO A 56 -9.09 6.36 14.68
C PRO A 56 -9.87 6.19 13.37
N LYS A 57 -10.19 7.32 12.75
CA LYS A 57 -10.75 7.35 11.41
C LYS A 57 -9.67 6.98 10.40
N ILE A 58 -9.95 6.01 9.54
CA ILE A 58 -9.01 5.54 8.51
C ILE A 58 -9.42 5.90 7.08
N ALA A 59 -10.68 6.25 6.85
CA ALA A 59 -11.13 6.72 5.54
C ALA A 59 -10.44 8.03 5.16
N GLY A 60 -9.87 8.09 3.96
CA GLY A 60 -9.15 9.25 3.46
C GLY A 60 -7.75 9.45 4.05
N GLN A 61 -7.24 8.48 4.79
CA GLN A 61 -5.87 8.52 5.32
C GLN A 61 -4.85 8.37 4.17
N ASN A 62 -3.65 8.89 4.38
CA ASN A 62 -2.56 8.76 3.42
C ASN A 62 -2.23 7.29 3.14
N GLU A 63 -2.10 6.93 1.87
CA GLU A 63 -1.87 5.55 1.43
C GLU A 63 -0.61 4.95 2.05
N GLN A 64 0.52 5.66 1.96
CA GLN A 64 1.79 5.16 2.50
C GLN A 64 1.75 5.03 4.03
N TYR A 65 1.03 5.93 4.69
CA TYR A 65 0.84 5.84 6.14
C TYR A 65 0.09 4.57 6.54
N ILE A 66 -0.97 4.23 5.80
CA ILE A 66 -1.73 2.99 6.03
C ILE A 66 -0.84 1.76 5.85
N ILE A 67 -0.07 1.72 4.76
CA ILE A 67 0.88 0.63 4.49
C ILE A 67 1.87 0.48 5.64
N ASN A 68 2.50 1.57 6.03
CA ASN A 68 3.49 1.56 7.11
C ASN A 68 2.89 1.16 8.46
N ALA A 69 1.66 1.59 8.75
CA ALA A 69 0.98 1.25 9.98
C ALA A 69 0.66 -0.25 10.07
N LEU A 70 0.11 -0.84 9.00
CA LEU A 70 -0.22 -2.26 8.96
C LEU A 70 1.03 -3.13 9.02
N HIS A 71 2.09 -2.79 8.31
CA HIS A 71 3.39 -3.46 8.45
C HIS A 71 3.99 -3.28 9.85
N GLY A 72 3.81 -2.12 10.45
CA GLY A 72 4.24 -1.86 11.82
C GLY A 72 3.60 -2.80 12.84
N TYR A 73 2.30 -3.08 12.70
CA TYR A 73 1.61 -4.06 13.54
C TYR A 73 2.10 -5.48 13.30
N GLN A 74 2.38 -5.86 12.07
CA GLN A 74 2.95 -7.17 11.74
C GLN A 74 4.33 -7.40 12.31
N SER A 75 5.18 -6.37 12.29
CA SER A 75 6.59 -6.46 12.73
C SER A 75 6.80 -6.22 14.22
N GLY A 76 5.79 -5.76 14.95
CA GLY A 76 5.90 -5.35 16.34
C GLY A 76 6.44 -3.93 16.55
N GLY A 77 6.66 -3.15 15.47
CA GLY A 77 7.02 -1.74 15.55
C GLY A 77 5.90 -0.84 16.07
N ARG A 78 4.65 -1.26 15.88
CA ARG A 78 3.45 -0.71 16.53
C ARG A 78 2.80 -1.82 17.33
N LYS A 79 2.33 -1.49 18.52
CA LYS A 79 1.68 -2.47 19.42
C LYS A 79 0.27 -2.04 19.77
N HIS A 80 -0.67 -2.85 19.33
CA HIS A 80 -2.06 -2.78 19.74
C HIS A 80 -2.66 -4.17 19.53
N PRO A 81 -2.99 -4.92 20.58
CA PRO A 81 -3.36 -6.34 20.47
C PRO A 81 -4.43 -6.62 19.41
N THR A 82 -5.46 -5.78 19.34
CA THR A 82 -6.52 -5.93 18.35
C THR A 82 -6.02 -5.70 16.92
N MET A 83 -5.24 -4.64 16.70
CA MET A 83 -4.69 -4.34 15.38
C MET A 83 -3.60 -5.32 14.99
N ASP A 84 -2.80 -5.81 15.90
CA ASP A 84 -1.81 -6.86 15.65
C ASP A 84 -2.51 -8.10 15.08
N ALA A 85 -3.61 -8.53 15.70
CA ALA A 85 -4.40 -9.65 15.25
C ALA A 85 -5.06 -9.41 13.87
N GLN A 86 -5.55 -8.19 13.62
CA GLN A 86 -6.14 -7.83 12.32
C GLN A 86 -5.12 -7.81 11.20
N ALA A 87 -3.91 -7.34 11.46
CA ALA A 87 -2.86 -7.21 10.45
C ALA A 87 -2.12 -8.53 10.17
N GLU A 88 -2.09 -9.45 11.12
CA GLU A 88 -1.28 -10.66 11.10
C GLU A 88 -1.47 -11.51 9.84
N SER A 89 -2.71 -11.66 9.38
CA SER A 89 -3.05 -12.51 8.24
C SER A 89 -2.99 -11.81 6.88
N LEU A 90 -2.71 -10.51 6.84
CA LEU A 90 -2.67 -9.75 5.60
C LEU A 90 -1.37 -10.00 4.84
N SER A 91 -1.48 -10.26 3.53
CA SER A 91 -0.32 -10.25 2.64
C SER A 91 0.09 -8.82 2.29
N ASP A 92 1.29 -8.65 1.74
CA ASP A 92 1.74 -7.33 1.23
C ASP A 92 0.78 -6.79 0.16
N THR A 93 0.27 -7.65 -0.70
CA THR A 93 -0.73 -7.29 -1.70
C THR A 93 -2.03 -6.84 -1.06
N ASP A 94 -2.52 -7.54 -0.05
CA ASP A 94 -3.72 -7.14 0.71
C ASP A 94 -3.55 -5.75 1.32
N ILE A 95 -2.42 -5.49 1.94
CA ILE A 95 -2.09 -4.20 2.55
C ILE A 95 -2.10 -3.09 1.50
N GLN A 96 -1.50 -3.32 0.34
CA GLN A 96 -1.50 -2.35 -0.75
C GLN A 96 -2.91 -2.07 -1.28
N ASN A 97 -3.72 -3.10 -1.45
CA ASN A 97 -5.10 -2.98 -1.90
C ASN A 97 -5.98 -2.23 -0.89
N ILE A 98 -5.85 -2.56 0.39
CA ILE A 98 -6.53 -1.87 1.49
C ILE A 98 -6.16 -0.38 1.51
N ALA A 99 -4.86 -0.09 1.43
CA ALA A 99 -4.36 1.28 1.46
C ALA A 99 -4.85 2.09 0.25
N ALA A 100 -4.85 1.51 -0.94
CA ALA A 100 -5.35 2.14 -2.14
C ALA A 100 -6.85 2.48 -2.02
N TYR A 101 -7.64 1.58 -1.47
CA TYR A 101 -9.07 1.82 -1.28
C TYR A 101 -9.33 2.90 -0.22
N LEU A 102 -8.79 2.75 0.99
CA LEU A 102 -9.04 3.68 2.09
C LEU A 102 -8.56 5.09 1.79
N SER A 103 -7.40 5.24 1.16
CA SER A 103 -6.87 6.56 0.78
C SER A 103 -7.70 7.25 -0.29
N SER A 104 -8.46 6.50 -1.09
CA SER A 104 -9.33 7.03 -2.13
C SER A 104 -10.65 7.60 -1.60
N LEU A 105 -11.00 7.31 -0.36
CA LEU A 105 -12.24 7.76 0.26
C LEU A 105 -12.12 9.22 0.72
N ALA A 106 -13.27 9.90 0.78
CA ALA A 106 -13.34 11.24 1.36
C ALA A 106 -12.95 11.20 2.85
N LYS A 107 -12.28 12.25 3.28
CA LYS A 107 -11.92 12.47 4.69
C LYS A 107 -13.14 12.77 5.55
#